data_dfe7a0b301cb8421ba0b16b4fa568408
#
_entry.id   dfe7a0b301cb8421ba0b16b4fa568408
#
_cell.length_a   1.000
_cell.length_b   1.000
_cell.length_c   1.000
_cell.angle_alpha   90.00
_cell.angle_beta   90.00
_cell.angle_gamma   90.00
#
_symmetry.space_group_name_H-M   'P 1'
#
loop_
_entity.id
_entity.type
_entity.pdbx_description
1 polymer ?
#
loop_
_entity_poly.entity_id
_entity_poly.type
_entity_poly.pdbx_seq_one_letter_code
_entity_poly.pdbx_strand_id
1 'polypeptide(L)'
;MHALTKTVTNYFPTNRHFAGLIVVFVGSLFCLWLNTSLDVWSHGRIIGLSSLTLAILIGMILGNTVYSSFAEQLHVGVTFAKGQILRLAIMFYGFKLTLTQVSSVGLSAVMSDALVLTSTFLITYWLGTKWLKVDKQTTLLIGAGASICGAAAVIAAEPVIKAEAHKVTIAVATVVVFGTIAMLLYPFLYHLGWLQPWLNAQQYGIYTGATIHEVAQVVVAGNAVSPEVGDTAVVTKMIRVMMLAPFLLVLSFALTKGSNDQGNKPSVMSRIQQVKVPWFAFIFIAIVLLHTWVPMTASFERSMVILDDVLLTMAMFALGLTTHLGAIKQAGVKPLILGAIMFAWLIVGGGLINIGIASL
;
A
#
# COMPACT_ATOMS: atom_id res chain seq x y z
N MET A 1 27.39 17.34 2.41
CA MET A 1 26.91 17.80 1.10
C MET A 1 26.67 16.65 0.10
N HIS A 2 27.58 15.69 -0.07
CA HIS A 2 27.39 14.55 -0.99
C HIS A 2 26.20 13.61 -0.67
N ALA A 3 25.78 13.49 0.57
CA ALA A 3 24.63 12.65 0.95
C ALA A 3 23.28 13.29 0.57
N LEU A 4 23.16 14.61 0.67
CA LEU A 4 21.94 15.34 0.30
C LEU A 4 21.74 15.38 -1.22
N THR A 5 22.80 15.50 -2.01
CA THR A 5 22.70 15.47 -3.48
C THR A 5 22.28 14.10 -4.01
N LYS A 6 22.76 12.99 -3.42
CA LYS A 6 22.33 11.64 -3.79
C LYS A 6 20.85 11.36 -3.47
N THR A 7 20.32 12.00 -2.42
CA THR A 7 18.90 11.84 -2.03
C THR A 7 17.98 12.60 -2.98
N VAL A 8 18.37 13.80 -3.42
CA VAL A 8 17.58 14.64 -4.33
C VAL A 8 17.52 14.06 -5.75
N THR A 9 18.63 13.50 -6.27
CA THR A 9 18.64 12.90 -7.62
C THR A 9 17.73 11.68 -7.79
N ASN A 10 17.34 11.00 -6.70
CA ASN A 10 16.42 9.89 -6.76
C ASN A 10 14.94 10.31 -6.91
N TYR A 11 14.62 11.59 -6.75
CA TYR A 11 13.26 12.11 -6.88
C TYR A 11 12.95 12.72 -8.26
N PHE A 12 13.97 12.95 -9.08
CA PHE A 12 13.80 13.53 -10.42
C PHE A 12 14.10 12.52 -11.51
N PRO A 13 13.27 12.45 -12.58
CA PRO A 13 13.54 11.58 -13.71
C PRO A 13 14.78 12.02 -14.48
N THR A 14 15.63 11.07 -14.83
CA THR A 14 16.79 11.25 -15.73
C THR A 14 16.45 10.67 -17.10
N ASN A 15 17.31 10.90 -18.11
CA ASN A 15 17.09 10.39 -19.47
C ASN A 15 16.80 8.89 -19.53
N ARG A 16 17.29 8.09 -18.57
CA ARG A 16 17.05 6.65 -18.47
C ARG A 16 15.63 6.28 -18.04
N HIS A 17 14.87 7.23 -17.47
CA HIS A 17 13.50 6.99 -17.03
C HIS A 17 12.47 7.20 -18.14
N PHE A 18 12.81 8.02 -19.16
CA PHE A 18 11.82 8.50 -20.13
C PHE A 18 11.13 7.37 -20.90
N ALA A 19 11.86 6.37 -21.38
CA ALA A 19 11.26 5.27 -22.15
C ALA A 19 10.17 4.54 -21.34
N GLY A 20 10.48 4.15 -20.09
CA GLY A 20 9.53 3.49 -19.22
C GLY A 20 8.37 4.40 -18.80
N LEU A 21 8.64 5.71 -18.57
CA LEU A 21 7.59 6.68 -18.23
C LEU A 21 6.62 6.92 -19.38
N ILE A 22 7.12 7.00 -20.62
CA ILE A 22 6.27 7.16 -21.83
C ILE A 22 5.35 5.94 -21.97
N VAL A 23 5.87 4.72 -21.84
CA VAL A 23 5.06 3.50 -21.92
C VAL A 23 3.98 3.47 -20.84
N VAL A 24 4.33 3.83 -19.60
CA VAL A 24 3.38 3.90 -18.49
C VAL A 24 2.34 5.00 -18.71
N PHE A 25 2.74 6.15 -19.21
CA PHE A 25 1.82 7.25 -19.49
C PHE A 25 0.84 6.90 -20.61
N VAL A 26 1.32 6.38 -21.73
CA VAL A 26 0.46 5.94 -22.84
C VAL A 26 -0.48 4.82 -22.40
N GLY A 27 0.03 3.84 -21.64
CA GLY A 27 -0.80 2.78 -21.07
C GLY A 27 -1.87 3.31 -20.12
N SER A 28 -1.55 4.32 -19.32
CA SER A 28 -2.54 4.93 -18.41
C SER A 28 -3.63 5.68 -19.18
N LEU A 29 -3.28 6.44 -20.20
CA LEU A 29 -4.26 7.13 -21.06
C LEU A 29 -5.18 6.14 -21.79
N PHE A 30 -4.62 5.03 -22.25
CA PHE A 30 -5.41 3.95 -22.85
C PHE A 30 -6.41 3.37 -21.83
N CYS A 31 -6.00 3.12 -20.59
CA CYS A 31 -6.88 2.61 -19.54
C CYS A 31 -7.98 3.60 -19.15
N LEU A 32 -7.69 4.90 -19.10
CA LEU A 32 -8.66 5.96 -18.85
C LEU A 32 -9.68 6.04 -19.99
N TRP A 33 -9.20 6.02 -21.23
CA TRP A 33 -10.06 6.00 -22.40
C TRP A 33 -10.94 4.75 -22.46
N LEU A 34 -10.36 3.58 -22.19
CA LEU A 34 -11.08 2.30 -22.15
C LEU A 34 -12.18 2.30 -21.09
N ASN A 35 -11.87 2.80 -19.88
CA ASN A 35 -12.88 2.92 -18.83
C ASN A 35 -14.06 3.76 -19.25
N THR A 36 -13.80 4.97 -19.80
CA THR A 36 -14.86 5.86 -20.29
C THR A 36 -15.67 5.21 -21.42
N SER A 37 -15.00 4.49 -22.33
CA SER A 37 -15.66 3.78 -23.45
C SER A 37 -16.55 2.64 -22.95
N LEU A 38 -16.08 1.86 -21.95
CA LEU A 38 -16.84 0.79 -21.34
C LEU A 38 -18.06 1.32 -20.57
N ASP A 39 -17.94 2.42 -19.86
CA ASP A 39 -19.06 3.07 -19.17
C ASP A 39 -20.15 3.51 -20.13
N VAL A 40 -19.77 4.13 -21.25
CA VAL A 40 -20.71 4.53 -22.31
C VAL A 40 -21.36 3.31 -22.96
N TRP A 41 -20.57 2.29 -23.33
CA TRP A 41 -21.08 1.09 -24.01
C TRP A 41 -22.00 0.25 -23.12
N SER A 42 -21.67 0.12 -21.84
CA SER A 42 -22.44 -0.68 -20.89
C SER A 42 -23.63 0.05 -20.27
N HIS A 43 -23.83 1.34 -20.60
CA HIS A 43 -24.83 2.20 -19.93
C HIS A 43 -24.70 2.20 -18.40
N GLY A 44 -23.45 2.18 -17.89
CA GLY A 44 -23.15 2.17 -16.45
C GLY A 44 -23.45 0.83 -15.74
N ARG A 45 -23.68 -0.27 -16.50
CA ARG A 45 -24.00 -1.57 -15.90
C ARG A 45 -22.79 -2.38 -15.41
N ILE A 46 -21.59 -2.03 -15.87
CA ILE A 46 -20.35 -2.70 -15.43
C ILE A 46 -19.88 -2.03 -14.13
N ILE A 47 -20.38 -2.53 -13.02
CA ILE A 47 -19.98 -2.06 -11.68
C ILE A 47 -18.64 -2.69 -11.30
N GLY A 48 -17.71 -1.89 -10.74
CA GLY A 48 -16.45 -2.38 -10.17
C GLY A 48 -15.23 -2.38 -11.08
N LEU A 49 -15.34 -1.98 -12.36
CA LEU A 49 -14.19 -1.78 -13.24
C LEU A 49 -13.81 -0.30 -13.28
N SER A 50 -13.05 0.17 -12.29
CA SER A 50 -12.45 1.51 -12.35
C SER A 50 -11.24 1.55 -13.30
N SER A 51 -10.86 2.75 -13.77
CA SER A 51 -9.64 2.95 -14.56
C SER A 51 -8.40 2.37 -13.88
N LEU A 52 -8.35 2.42 -12.55
CA LEU A 52 -7.26 1.88 -11.73
C LEU A 52 -7.23 0.35 -11.77
N THR A 53 -8.40 -0.29 -11.69
CA THR A 53 -8.53 -1.75 -11.81
C THR A 53 -8.12 -2.22 -13.21
N LEU A 54 -8.58 -1.52 -14.26
CA LEU A 54 -8.17 -1.82 -15.64
C LEU A 54 -6.66 -1.66 -15.83
N ALA A 55 -6.09 -0.57 -15.29
CA ALA A 55 -4.65 -0.31 -15.42
C ALA A 55 -3.79 -1.41 -14.80
N ILE A 56 -4.13 -1.88 -13.61
CA ILE A 56 -3.35 -2.94 -12.97
C ILE A 56 -3.55 -4.30 -13.66
N LEU A 57 -4.77 -4.64 -14.08
CA LEU A 57 -5.05 -5.91 -14.78
C LEU A 57 -4.37 -5.96 -16.15
N ILE A 58 -4.51 -4.91 -16.97
CA ILE A 58 -3.84 -4.82 -18.27
C ILE A 58 -2.32 -4.80 -18.07
N GLY A 59 -1.84 -4.02 -17.08
CA GLY A 59 -0.43 -4.02 -16.70
C GLY A 59 0.08 -5.41 -16.34
N MET A 60 -0.66 -6.19 -15.55
CA MET A 60 -0.29 -7.57 -15.16
C MET A 60 -0.25 -8.51 -16.37
N ILE A 61 -1.20 -8.42 -17.29
CA ILE A 61 -1.20 -9.22 -18.52
C ILE A 61 0.04 -8.88 -19.35
N LEU A 62 0.29 -7.59 -19.59
CA LEU A 62 1.46 -7.15 -20.36
C LEU A 62 2.78 -7.47 -19.64
N GLY A 63 2.80 -7.36 -18.30
CA GLY A 63 3.94 -7.67 -17.45
C GLY A 63 4.40 -9.11 -17.55
N ASN A 64 3.45 -10.05 -17.65
CA ASN A 64 3.73 -11.48 -17.75
C ASN A 64 3.82 -12.01 -19.18
N THR A 65 3.60 -11.16 -20.20
CA THR A 65 3.67 -11.55 -21.63
C THR A 65 4.79 -10.79 -22.35
N VAL A 66 4.61 -9.53 -22.61
CA VAL A 66 5.45 -8.72 -23.51
C VAL A 66 6.56 -7.97 -22.78
N TYR A 67 6.28 -7.47 -21.58
CA TYR A 67 7.20 -6.60 -20.84
C TYR A 67 8.55 -7.23 -20.54
N SER A 68 8.59 -8.54 -20.29
CA SER A 68 9.84 -9.28 -20.04
C SER A 68 10.89 -9.10 -21.15
N SER A 69 10.45 -8.96 -22.40
CA SER A 69 11.33 -8.76 -23.57
C SER A 69 11.94 -7.35 -23.65
N PHE A 70 11.32 -6.36 -23.01
CA PHE A 70 11.73 -4.97 -23.01
C PHE A 70 12.11 -4.45 -21.61
N ALA A 71 12.13 -5.33 -20.62
CA ALA A 71 12.35 -4.98 -19.22
C ALA A 71 13.66 -4.20 -19.00
N GLU A 72 14.75 -4.59 -19.67
CA GLU A 72 16.06 -3.94 -19.52
C GLU A 72 16.01 -2.45 -19.86
N GLN A 73 15.24 -2.07 -20.88
CA GLN A 73 15.12 -0.69 -21.34
C GLN A 73 14.10 0.13 -20.55
N LEU A 74 13.02 -0.52 -20.07
CA LEU A 74 11.85 0.13 -19.49
C LEU A 74 11.88 0.13 -17.96
N HIS A 75 12.62 -0.82 -17.34
CA HIS A 75 12.55 -1.10 -15.90
C HIS A 75 12.79 0.14 -15.02
N VAL A 76 13.73 0.99 -15.39
CA VAL A 76 14.09 2.18 -14.58
C VAL A 76 12.90 3.15 -14.51
N GLY A 77 12.25 3.45 -15.62
CA GLY A 77 11.08 4.34 -15.67
C GLY A 77 9.84 3.72 -15.05
N VAL A 78 9.59 2.44 -15.28
CA VAL A 78 8.47 1.70 -14.67
C VAL A 78 8.62 1.64 -13.15
N THR A 79 9.82 1.37 -12.64
CA THR A 79 10.09 1.36 -11.20
C THR A 79 9.95 2.75 -10.58
N PHE A 80 10.36 3.79 -11.29
CA PHE A 80 10.15 5.18 -10.88
C PHE A 80 8.65 5.51 -10.78
N ALA A 81 7.85 5.10 -11.78
CA ALA A 81 6.41 5.32 -11.77
C ALA A 81 5.74 4.59 -10.59
N LYS A 82 6.04 3.31 -10.41
CA LYS A 82 5.56 2.51 -9.28
C LYS A 82 5.92 3.10 -7.91
N GLY A 83 7.06 3.76 -7.78
CA GLY A 83 7.56 4.30 -6.51
C GLY A 83 7.27 5.78 -6.31
N GLN A 84 7.81 6.64 -7.16
CA GLN A 84 7.79 8.09 -6.95
C GLN A 84 6.48 8.71 -7.45
N ILE A 85 5.98 8.31 -8.64
CA ILE A 85 4.70 8.81 -9.15
C ILE A 85 3.56 8.37 -8.23
N LEU A 86 3.58 7.13 -7.74
CA LEU A 86 2.59 6.67 -6.76
C LEU A 86 2.55 7.57 -5.51
N ARG A 87 3.73 7.89 -4.94
CA ARG A 87 3.79 8.76 -3.75
C ARG A 87 3.27 10.16 -4.06
N LEU A 88 3.62 10.70 -5.22
CA LEU A 88 3.13 11.99 -5.67
C LEU A 88 1.61 11.97 -5.83
N ALA A 89 1.06 10.94 -6.48
CA ALA A 89 -0.37 10.74 -6.63
C ALA A 89 -1.07 10.69 -5.25
N ILE A 90 -0.57 9.89 -4.32
CA ILE A 90 -1.15 9.81 -2.97
C ILE A 90 -1.13 11.20 -2.28
N MET A 91 -0.08 12.00 -2.45
CA MET A 91 -0.07 13.37 -1.92
C MET A 91 -1.17 14.22 -2.55
N PHE A 92 -1.34 14.17 -3.88
CA PHE A 92 -2.38 14.91 -4.59
C PHE A 92 -3.80 14.38 -4.31
N TYR A 93 -3.96 13.13 -3.94
CA TYR A 93 -5.24 12.58 -3.50
C TYR A 93 -5.85 13.40 -2.34
N GLY A 94 -5.01 14.08 -1.56
CA GLY A 94 -5.44 15.02 -0.53
C GLY A 94 -6.35 16.15 -1.03
N PHE A 95 -6.30 16.52 -2.32
CA PHE A 95 -7.22 17.49 -2.93
C PHE A 95 -8.63 16.95 -3.16
N LYS A 96 -8.85 15.64 -3.06
CA LYS A 96 -10.18 15.01 -3.12
C LYS A 96 -10.88 15.00 -1.76
N LEU A 97 -10.17 15.31 -0.68
CA LEU A 97 -10.62 15.11 0.69
C LEU A 97 -10.66 16.43 1.46
N THR A 98 -11.59 16.49 2.41
CA THR A 98 -11.69 17.58 3.40
C THR A 98 -11.35 17.08 4.79
N LEU A 99 -10.96 17.98 5.70
CA LEU A 99 -10.70 17.66 7.11
C LEU A 99 -11.93 17.03 7.79
N THR A 100 -13.13 17.45 7.40
CA THR A 100 -14.38 16.89 7.93
C THR A 100 -14.50 15.40 7.59
N GLN A 101 -14.22 15.02 6.35
CA GLN A 101 -14.22 13.62 5.94
C GLN A 101 -13.13 12.82 6.66
N VAL A 102 -11.93 13.37 6.80
CA VAL A 102 -10.84 12.71 7.54
C VAL A 102 -11.19 12.56 9.02
N SER A 103 -11.79 13.58 9.64
CA SER A 103 -12.17 13.52 11.06
C SER A 103 -13.34 12.57 11.32
N SER A 104 -14.27 12.39 10.37
CA SER A 104 -15.38 11.44 10.52
C SER A 104 -14.90 9.97 10.55
N VAL A 105 -13.80 9.67 9.88
CA VAL A 105 -13.15 8.34 9.90
C VAL A 105 -12.34 8.14 11.19
N GLY A 106 -11.71 9.17 11.65
CA GLY A 106 -10.93 9.48 12.83
C GLY A 106 -10.61 8.32 13.79
N LEU A 107 -11.30 8.33 14.95
CA LEU A 107 -10.95 7.43 16.06
C LEU A 107 -11.18 5.96 15.72
N SER A 108 -12.24 5.64 14.98
CA SER A 108 -12.54 4.27 14.57
C SER A 108 -11.44 3.68 13.69
N ALA A 109 -10.89 4.47 12.77
CA ALA A 109 -9.74 4.04 11.95
C ALA A 109 -8.48 3.84 12.79
N VAL A 110 -8.17 4.76 13.71
CA VAL A 110 -7.01 4.64 14.61
C VAL A 110 -7.10 3.39 15.46
N MET A 111 -8.28 3.11 16.05
CA MET A 111 -8.51 1.91 16.86
C MET A 111 -8.41 0.64 16.02
N SER A 112 -9.04 0.62 14.84
CA SER A 112 -8.95 -0.49 13.90
C SER A 112 -7.51 -0.77 13.51
N ASP A 113 -6.77 0.25 13.06
CA ASP A 113 -5.38 0.11 12.66
C ASP A 113 -4.48 -0.36 13.81
N ALA A 114 -4.65 0.17 15.00
CA ALA A 114 -3.86 -0.24 16.18
C ALA A 114 -4.09 -1.72 16.54
N LEU A 115 -5.36 -2.15 16.56
CA LEU A 115 -5.72 -3.54 16.89
C LEU A 115 -5.30 -4.51 15.78
N VAL A 116 -5.59 -4.18 14.51
CA VAL A 116 -5.23 -5.02 13.37
C VAL A 116 -3.71 -5.12 13.23
N LEU A 117 -2.97 -4.00 13.36
CA LEU A 117 -1.52 -3.98 13.31
C LEU A 117 -0.91 -4.85 14.39
N THR A 118 -1.32 -4.63 15.64
CA THR A 118 -0.74 -5.33 16.80
C THR A 118 -1.05 -6.83 16.75
N SER A 119 -2.31 -7.20 16.52
CA SER A 119 -2.72 -8.60 16.45
C SER A 119 -2.03 -9.32 15.27
N THR A 120 -2.02 -8.72 14.08
CA THR A 120 -1.37 -9.31 12.90
C THR A 120 0.11 -9.54 13.14
N PHE A 121 0.84 -8.57 13.71
CA PHE A 121 2.26 -8.71 13.98
C PHE A 121 2.55 -9.82 15.01
N LEU A 122 1.82 -9.83 16.12
CA LEU A 122 2.01 -10.82 17.18
C LEU A 122 1.66 -12.24 16.71
N ILE A 123 0.54 -12.40 15.99
CA ILE A 123 0.14 -13.69 15.43
C ILE A 123 1.17 -14.17 14.40
N THR A 124 1.64 -13.28 13.50
CA THR A 124 2.68 -13.62 12.53
C THR A 124 3.95 -14.10 13.23
N TYR A 125 4.40 -13.37 14.25
CA TYR A 125 5.61 -13.73 14.99
C TYR A 125 5.47 -15.09 15.67
N TRP A 126 4.35 -15.33 16.34
CA TRP A 126 4.10 -16.60 17.04
C TRP A 126 3.97 -17.77 16.06
N LEU A 127 3.12 -17.68 15.04
CA LEU A 127 2.91 -18.73 14.04
C LEU A 127 4.18 -19.00 13.23
N GLY A 128 4.85 -17.96 12.75
CA GLY A 128 6.04 -18.09 11.93
C GLY A 128 7.19 -18.77 12.68
N THR A 129 7.46 -18.34 13.92
CA THR A 129 8.59 -18.86 14.69
C THR A 129 8.31 -20.20 15.37
N LYS A 130 7.13 -20.39 15.96
CA LYS A 130 6.81 -21.56 16.78
C LYS A 130 6.20 -22.70 15.96
N TRP A 131 5.28 -22.41 15.07
CA TRP A 131 4.52 -23.43 14.35
C TRP A 131 5.15 -23.80 13.00
N LEU A 132 5.36 -22.82 12.12
CA LEU A 132 5.92 -23.05 10.79
C LEU A 132 7.45 -23.15 10.76
N LYS A 133 8.11 -22.75 11.85
CA LYS A 133 9.58 -22.74 11.97
C LYS A 133 10.23 -22.00 10.80
N VAL A 134 9.66 -20.87 10.42
CA VAL A 134 10.26 -19.90 9.50
C VAL A 134 11.35 -19.17 10.30
N ASP A 135 12.44 -18.80 9.63
CA ASP A 135 13.50 -18.06 10.32
C ASP A 135 12.99 -16.73 10.88
N LYS A 136 13.58 -16.29 12.01
CA LYS A 136 13.11 -15.13 12.76
C LYS A 136 13.11 -13.84 11.96
N GLN A 137 14.13 -13.60 11.13
CA GLN A 137 14.23 -12.37 10.33
C GLN A 137 13.14 -12.33 9.26
N THR A 138 12.94 -13.42 8.51
CA THR A 138 11.87 -13.54 7.51
C THR A 138 10.49 -13.40 8.16
N THR A 139 10.27 -14.01 9.33
CA THR A 139 9.00 -13.89 10.07
C THR A 139 8.72 -12.45 10.49
N LEU A 140 9.73 -11.74 11.04
CA LEU A 140 9.59 -10.34 11.45
C LEU A 140 9.32 -9.41 10.25
N LEU A 141 9.99 -9.67 9.12
CA LEU A 141 9.78 -8.90 7.89
C LEU A 141 8.37 -9.11 7.32
N ILE A 142 7.90 -10.36 7.22
CA ILE A 142 6.52 -10.66 6.79
C ILE A 142 5.52 -10.03 7.76
N GLY A 143 5.78 -10.13 9.06
CA GLY A 143 4.94 -9.52 10.10
C GLY A 143 4.85 -8.01 9.94
N ALA A 144 5.96 -7.31 9.76
CA ALA A 144 5.98 -5.87 9.52
C ALA A 144 5.22 -5.49 8.23
N GLY A 145 5.44 -6.25 7.15
CA GLY A 145 4.76 -6.03 5.87
C GLY A 145 3.25 -6.25 5.96
N ALA A 146 2.81 -7.36 6.50
CA ALA A 146 1.38 -7.69 6.63
C ALA A 146 0.66 -6.76 7.62
N SER A 147 1.36 -6.28 8.65
CA SER A 147 0.78 -5.43 9.69
C SER A 147 0.63 -3.97 9.30
N ILE A 148 1.41 -3.42 8.36
CA ILE A 148 1.44 -1.98 8.12
C ILE A 148 1.12 -1.63 6.67
N CYS A 149 2.14 -1.66 5.77
CA CYS A 149 1.98 -1.17 4.41
C CYS A 149 2.74 -2.00 3.36
N GLY A 150 2.77 -3.30 3.54
CA GLY A 150 3.33 -4.22 2.55
C GLY A 150 4.84 -4.06 2.38
N ALA A 151 5.29 -4.02 1.13
CA ALA A 151 6.71 -3.95 0.77
C ALA A 151 7.44 -2.75 1.39
N ALA A 152 6.78 -1.61 1.53
CA ALA A 152 7.38 -0.42 2.13
C ALA A 152 7.78 -0.64 3.60
N ALA A 153 6.92 -1.33 4.37
CA ALA A 153 7.21 -1.68 5.76
C ALA A 153 8.31 -2.73 5.87
N VAL A 154 8.35 -3.72 4.97
CA VAL A 154 9.43 -4.72 4.89
C VAL A 154 10.78 -4.03 4.70
N ILE A 155 10.89 -3.14 3.69
CA ILE A 155 12.13 -2.40 3.38
C ILE A 155 12.51 -1.44 4.52
N ALA A 156 11.53 -0.84 5.20
CA ALA A 156 11.79 0.05 6.32
C ALA A 156 12.24 -0.71 7.58
N ALA A 157 11.79 -1.96 7.76
CA ALA A 157 12.17 -2.80 8.89
C ALA A 157 13.52 -3.51 8.69
N GLU A 158 14.01 -3.65 7.44
CA GLU A 158 15.28 -4.30 7.13
C GLU A 158 16.46 -3.80 7.99
N PRO A 159 16.76 -2.48 8.07
CA PRO A 159 17.91 -2.00 8.85
C PRO A 159 17.71 -2.20 10.36
N VAL A 160 16.48 -2.21 10.85
CA VAL A 160 16.14 -2.43 12.27
C VAL A 160 16.34 -3.90 12.64
N ILE A 161 15.92 -4.81 11.76
CA ILE A 161 16.04 -6.28 11.95
C ILE A 161 17.45 -6.76 11.59
N LYS A 162 18.19 -5.96 10.79
CA LYS A 162 19.48 -6.33 10.18
C LYS A 162 19.34 -7.61 9.33
N ALA A 163 18.31 -7.64 8.50
CA ALA A 163 17.97 -8.81 7.72
C ALA A 163 18.82 -8.92 6.46
N GLU A 164 19.07 -10.16 6.01
CA GLU A 164 19.77 -10.45 4.77
C GLU A 164 18.86 -10.12 3.57
N ALA A 165 19.47 -9.60 2.48
CA ALA A 165 18.74 -9.11 1.30
C ALA A 165 17.79 -10.16 0.67
N HIS A 166 18.18 -11.45 0.68
CA HIS A 166 17.32 -12.51 0.14
C HIS A 166 16.05 -12.71 0.98
N LYS A 167 16.11 -12.53 2.31
CA LYS A 167 14.95 -12.62 3.22
C LYS A 167 14.00 -11.45 3.02
N VAL A 168 14.55 -10.26 2.74
CA VAL A 168 13.76 -9.08 2.36
C VAL A 168 12.97 -9.36 1.07
N THR A 169 13.65 -9.95 0.06
CA THR A 169 13.01 -10.32 -1.21
C THR A 169 11.87 -11.32 -1.01
N ILE A 170 12.07 -12.35 -0.18
CA ILE A 170 11.05 -13.34 0.17
C ILE A 170 9.84 -12.67 0.85
N ALA A 171 10.08 -11.82 1.84
CA ALA A 171 9.02 -11.12 2.56
C ALA A 171 8.23 -10.18 1.65
N VAL A 172 8.93 -9.39 0.81
CA VAL A 172 8.29 -8.51 -0.19
C VAL A 172 7.43 -9.32 -1.15
N ALA A 173 7.97 -10.42 -1.71
CA ALA A 173 7.20 -11.28 -2.62
C ALA A 173 5.93 -11.81 -1.96
N THR A 174 6.02 -12.28 -0.71
CA THR A 174 4.89 -12.79 0.05
C THR A 174 3.79 -11.74 0.23
N VAL A 175 4.11 -10.54 0.72
CA VAL A 175 3.10 -9.50 0.99
C VAL A 175 2.51 -8.93 -0.30
N VAL A 176 3.28 -8.85 -1.38
CA VAL A 176 2.79 -8.38 -2.69
C VAL A 176 1.78 -9.36 -3.27
N VAL A 177 2.04 -10.67 -3.20
CA VAL A 177 1.12 -11.70 -3.70
C VAL A 177 -0.23 -11.62 -3.00
N PHE A 178 -0.25 -11.66 -1.67
CA PHE A 178 -1.51 -11.63 -0.92
C PHE A 178 -2.21 -10.27 -0.97
N GLY A 179 -1.46 -9.19 -1.05
CA GLY A 179 -2.03 -7.86 -1.26
C GLY A 179 -2.70 -7.72 -2.63
N THR A 180 -2.11 -8.31 -3.68
CA THR A 180 -2.72 -8.31 -5.02
C THR A 180 -4.01 -9.15 -5.05
N ILE A 181 -4.03 -10.30 -4.36
CA ILE A 181 -5.24 -11.10 -4.21
C ILE A 181 -6.30 -10.32 -3.42
N ALA A 182 -5.90 -9.67 -2.30
CA ALA A 182 -6.79 -8.83 -1.50
C ALA A 182 -7.47 -7.75 -2.32
N MET A 183 -6.71 -7.03 -3.13
CA MET A 183 -7.19 -5.93 -3.95
C MET A 183 -8.36 -6.33 -4.87
N LEU A 184 -8.35 -7.54 -5.39
CA LEU A 184 -9.41 -8.08 -6.25
C LEU A 184 -10.55 -8.73 -5.43
N LEU A 185 -10.21 -9.36 -4.32
CA LEU A 185 -11.15 -10.10 -3.49
C LEU A 185 -12.09 -9.17 -2.71
N TYR A 186 -11.61 -8.05 -2.16
CA TYR A 186 -12.41 -7.16 -1.31
C TYR A 186 -13.59 -6.52 -2.04
N PRO A 187 -13.46 -5.95 -3.25
CA PRO A 187 -14.62 -5.50 -4.01
C PRO A 187 -15.63 -6.62 -4.26
N PHE A 188 -15.16 -7.83 -4.58
CA PHE A 188 -16.02 -8.99 -4.76
C PHE A 188 -16.78 -9.36 -3.47
N LEU A 189 -16.10 -9.39 -2.31
CA LEU A 189 -16.75 -9.64 -1.01
C LEU A 189 -17.80 -8.58 -0.67
N TYR A 190 -17.58 -7.31 -1.02
CA TYR A 190 -18.56 -6.25 -0.84
C TYR A 190 -19.81 -6.50 -1.67
N HIS A 191 -19.65 -6.81 -2.96
CA HIS A 191 -20.77 -7.04 -3.87
C HIS A 191 -21.55 -8.34 -3.56
N LEU A 192 -20.93 -9.32 -2.88
CA LEU A 192 -21.64 -10.48 -2.34
C LEU A 192 -22.60 -10.14 -1.19
N GLY A 193 -22.48 -8.96 -0.60
CA GLY A 193 -23.36 -8.51 0.46
C GLY A 193 -23.13 -9.13 1.84
N TRP A 194 -22.11 -9.98 2.03
CA TRP A 194 -21.92 -10.73 3.28
C TRP A 194 -21.62 -9.86 4.50
N LEU A 195 -20.92 -8.74 4.30
CA LEU A 195 -20.52 -7.83 5.39
C LEU A 195 -21.47 -6.62 5.51
N GLN A 196 -22.33 -6.37 4.53
CA GLN A 196 -23.26 -5.23 4.53
C GLN A 196 -24.23 -5.19 5.73
N PRO A 197 -24.68 -6.33 6.32
CA PRO A 197 -25.50 -6.28 7.52
C PRO A 197 -24.81 -5.69 8.76
N TRP A 198 -23.46 -5.69 8.77
CA TRP A 198 -22.66 -5.24 9.92
C TRP A 198 -21.78 -4.03 9.64
N LEU A 199 -21.46 -3.74 8.39
CA LEU A 199 -20.58 -2.65 7.97
C LEU A 199 -21.27 -1.81 6.89
N ASN A 200 -21.48 -0.54 7.18
CA ASN A 200 -21.88 0.43 6.15
C ASN A 200 -20.69 0.75 5.21
N ALA A 201 -20.90 1.57 4.17
CA ALA A 201 -19.86 1.89 3.19
C ALA A 201 -18.60 2.49 3.83
N GLN A 202 -18.75 3.44 4.75
CA GLN A 202 -17.63 4.06 5.47
C GLN A 202 -16.87 3.03 6.32
N GLN A 203 -17.56 2.20 7.09
CA GLN A 203 -16.98 1.15 7.93
C GLN A 203 -16.27 0.08 7.08
N TYR A 204 -16.84 -0.25 5.90
CA TYR A 204 -16.17 -1.12 4.94
C TYR A 204 -14.91 -0.49 4.36
N GLY A 205 -14.90 0.82 4.18
CA GLY A 205 -13.71 1.59 3.81
C GLY A 205 -12.61 1.48 4.89
N ILE A 206 -12.97 1.64 6.17
CA ILE A 206 -12.04 1.45 7.30
C ILE A 206 -11.48 0.02 7.28
N TYR A 207 -12.33 -0.99 7.16
CA TYR A 207 -11.90 -2.39 7.07
C TYR A 207 -10.93 -2.62 5.90
N THR A 208 -11.26 -2.11 4.71
CA THR A 208 -10.42 -2.22 3.51
C THR A 208 -9.05 -1.56 3.71
N GLY A 209 -9.02 -0.33 4.25
CA GLY A 209 -7.79 0.41 4.54
C GLY A 209 -6.93 -0.27 5.62
N ALA A 210 -7.58 -0.80 6.67
CA ALA A 210 -6.91 -1.44 7.79
C ALA A 210 -6.36 -2.84 7.48
N THR A 211 -6.81 -3.52 6.43
CA THR A 211 -6.48 -4.94 6.20
C THR A 211 -5.74 -5.24 4.89
N ILE A 212 -5.93 -4.47 3.83
CA ILE A 212 -5.15 -4.63 2.59
C ILE A 212 -3.70 -4.17 2.80
N HIS A 213 -2.74 -4.84 2.17
CA HIS A 213 -1.32 -4.66 2.45
C HIS A 213 -0.76 -3.31 2.00
N GLU A 214 -0.91 -2.93 0.73
CA GLU A 214 -0.27 -1.75 0.15
C GLU A 214 -1.26 -0.61 -0.12
N VAL A 215 -0.77 0.64 -0.03
CA VAL A 215 -1.58 1.83 -0.33
C VAL A 215 -2.18 1.78 -1.73
N ALA A 216 -1.37 1.42 -2.73
CA ALA A 216 -1.80 1.28 -4.10
C ALA A 216 -2.98 0.30 -4.26
N GLN A 217 -2.90 -0.84 -3.58
CA GLN A 217 -3.94 -1.87 -3.61
C GLN A 217 -5.22 -1.41 -2.89
N VAL A 218 -5.09 -0.62 -1.82
CA VAL A 218 -6.23 -0.01 -1.12
C VAL A 218 -6.97 0.96 -2.02
N VAL A 219 -6.24 1.82 -2.73
CA VAL A 219 -6.84 2.78 -3.68
C VAL A 219 -7.65 2.04 -4.75
N VAL A 220 -7.09 0.98 -5.34
CA VAL A 220 -7.80 0.17 -6.34
C VAL A 220 -9.03 -0.51 -5.75
N ALA A 221 -8.86 -1.22 -4.62
CA ALA A 221 -9.94 -1.98 -3.99
C ALA A 221 -11.09 -1.08 -3.53
N GLY A 222 -10.78 0.05 -2.89
CA GLY A 222 -11.80 0.98 -2.40
C GLY A 222 -12.58 1.62 -3.53
N ASN A 223 -11.89 2.15 -4.55
CA ASN A 223 -12.54 2.79 -5.70
C ASN A 223 -13.31 1.79 -6.60
N ALA A 224 -12.97 0.51 -6.57
CA ALA A 224 -13.74 -0.53 -7.25
C ALA A 224 -15.09 -0.83 -6.56
N VAL A 225 -15.24 -0.41 -5.30
CA VAL A 225 -16.52 -0.49 -4.57
C VAL A 225 -17.33 0.79 -4.77
N SER A 226 -16.81 1.93 -4.32
CA SER A 226 -17.38 3.26 -4.51
C SER A 226 -16.36 4.34 -4.17
N PRO A 227 -16.53 5.59 -4.62
CA PRO A 227 -15.68 6.72 -4.21
C PRO A 227 -15.62 6.90 -2.69
N GLU A 228 -16.75 6.80 -1.98
CA GLU A 228 -16.83 6.91 -0.53
C GLU A 228 -15.98 5.85 0.20
N VAL A 229 -16.08 4.60 -0.24
CA VAL A 229 -15.26 3.50 0.29
C VAL A 229 -13.78 3.73 -0.03
N GLY A 230 -13.47 4.22 -1.23
CA GLY A 230 -12.11 4.56 -1.66
C GLY A 230 -11.49 5.63 -0.78
N ASP A 231 -12.17 6.74 -0.58
CA ASP A 231 -11.71 7.87 0.23
C ASP A 231 -11.45 7.45 1.68
N THR A 232 -12.40 6.76 2.29
CA THR A 232 -12.28 6.24 3.66
C THR A 232 -11.13 5.25 3.80
N ALA A 233 -10.98 4.34 2.83
CA ALA A 233 -9.93 3.34 2.84
C ALA A 233 -8.53 3.97 2.71
N VAL A 234 -8.38 5.00 1.86
CA VAL A 234 -7.12 5.74 1.71
C VAL A 234 -6.77 6.50 3.00
N VAL A 235 -7.73 7.20 3.61
CA VAL A 235 -7.52 7.89 4.89
C VAL A 235 -7.05 6.92 5.97
N THR A 236 -7.77 5.81 6.14
CA THR A 236 -7.42 4.76 7.12
C THR A 236 -6.01 4.24 6.84
N LYS A 237 -5.70 3.94 5.58
CA LYS A 237 -4.36 3.46 5.21
C LYS A 237 -3.26 4.48 5.47
N MET A 238 -3.52 5.78 5.31
CA MET A 238 -2.55 6.82 5.64
C MET A 238 -2.27 6.89 7.14
N ILE A 239 -3.30 6.75 7.99
CA ILE A 239 -3.14 6.65 9.45
C ILE A 239 -2.23 5.46 9.79
N ARG A 240 -2.48 4.30 9.20
CA ARG A 240 -1.66 3.09 9.41
C ARG A 240 -0.21 3.25 8.94
N VAL A 241 0.02 3.92 7.81
CA VAL A 241 1.38 4.23 7.32
C VAL A 241 2.12 5.13 8.30
N MET A 242 1.45 6.10 8.93
CA MET A 242 2.07 6.94 9.97
C MET A 242 2.46 6.14 11.22
N MET A 243 1.75 5.06 11.53
CA MET A 243 2.11 4.14 12.62
C MET A 243 3.42 3.36 12.38
N LEU A 244 3.97 3.37 11.16
CA LEU A 244 5.22 2.70 10.83
C LEU A 244 6.40 3.20 11.70
N ALA A 245 6.51 4.52 11.88
CA ALA A 245 7.62 5.10 12.64
C ALA A 245 7.61 4.66 14.12
N PRO A 246 6.52 4.81 14.90
CA PRO A 246 6.47 4.32 16.27
C PRO A 246 6.61 2.78 16.34
N PHE A 247 6.05 2.04 15.39
CA PHE A 247 6.22 0.58 15.33
C PHE A 247 7.70 0.19 15.20
N LEU A 248 8.45 0.80 14.28
CA LEU A 248 9.87 0.51 14.09
C LEU A 248 10.70 0.85 15.32
N LEU A 249 10.35 1.91 16.04
CA LEU A 249 10.98 2.24 17.32
C LEU A 249 10.74 1.14 18.35
N VAL A 250 9.50 0.73 18.55
CA VAL A 250 9.13 -0.36 19.48
C VAL A 250 9.87 -1.65 19.09
N LEU A 251 9.87 -2.00 17.81
CA LEU A 251 10.57 -3.18 17.29
C LEU A 251 12.08 -3.11 17.58
N SER A 252 12.72 -1.95 17.37
CA SER A 252 14.14 -1.72 17.65
C SER A 252 14.48 -1.93 19.12
N PHE A 253 13.62 -1.44 20.04
CA PHE A 253 13.80 -1.67 21.47
C PHE A 253 13.61 -3.13 21.85
N ALA A 254 12.59 -3.81 21.32
CA ALA A 254 12.30 -5.20 21.60
C ALA A 254 13.44 -6.14 21.17
N LEU A 255 14.04 -5.90 20.00
CA LEU A 255 15.15 -6.70 19.48
C LEU A 255 16.44 -6.52 20.27
N THR A 256 16.70 -5.33 20.81
CA THR A 256 17.93 -5.04 21.57
C THR A 256 17.87 -5.63 22.98
N LYS A 257 16.68 -5.76 23.56
CA LYS A 257 16.51 -6.34 24.90
C LYS A 257 16.85 -7.84 24.95
N GLY A 258 16.84 -8.50 23.77
CA GLY A 258 17.17 -9.93 23.63
C GLY A 258 18.64 -10.23 23.30
N SER A 259 19.49 -9.23 23.03
CA SER A 259 20.91 -9.43 22.77
C SER A 259 21.72 -9.17 24.05
N ASN A 260 22.39 -10.21 24.55
CA ASN A 260 23.28 -10.14 25.73
C ASN A 260 24.59 -9.39 25.49
N ASP A 261 24.70 -8.61 24.43
CA ASP A 261 25.90 -7.84 24.10
C ASP A 261 25.98 -6.59 24.99
N GLN A 262 26.67 -6.73 26.13
CA GLN A 262 26.81 -5.69 27.16
C GLN A 262 27.72 -4.52 26.74
N GLY A 263 28.33 -4.55 25.52
CA GLY A 263 29.40 -3.61 25.16
C GLY A 263 28.98 -2.40 24.31
N ASN A 264 27.91 -2.44 23.53
CA ASN A 264 27.64 -1.36 22.58
C ASN A 264 26.12 -1.22 22.30
N LYS A 265 25.34 -0.78 23.29
CA LYS A 265 23.92 -0.47 23.06
C LYS A 265 23.82 0.79 22.18
N PRO A 266 23.27 0.71 20.98
CA PRO A 266 23.11 1.89 20.14
C PRO A 266 22.30 2.96 20.89
N SER A 267 22.76 4.21 20.83
CA SER A 267 22.08 5.36 21.43
C SER A 267 20.65 5.47 20.88
N VAL A 268 19.72 6.01 21.69
CA VAL A 268 18.35 6.31 21.25
C VAL A 268 18.36 7.16 19.96
N MET A 269 19.27 8.12 19.86
CA MET A 269 19.44 8.97 18.69
C MET A 269 19.83 8.17 17.44
N SER A 270 20.75 7.20 17.55
CA SER A 270 21.14 6.35 16.41
C SER A 270 20.01 5.44 15.93
N ARG A 271 19.08 5.07 16.81
CA ARG A 271 17.88 4.29 16.47
C ARG A 271 16.86 5.14 15.74
N ILE A 272 16.63 6.37 16.20
CA ILE A 272 15.72 7.32 15.53
C ILE A 272 16.22 7.61 14.10
N GLN A 273 17.51 7.74 13.91
CA GLN A 273 18.10 7.98 12.57
C GLN A 273 17.92 6.80 11.59
N GLN A 274 17.69 5.59 12.06
CA GLN A 274 17.42 4.41 11.23
C GLN A 274 15.95 4.31 10.80
N VAL A 275 15.05 5.05 11.44
CA VAL A 275 13.62 5.02 11.13
C VAL A 275 13.34 5.86 9.90
N LYS A 276 12.83 5.22 8.85
CA LYS A 276 12.39 5.92 7.63
C LYS A 276 11.00 6.51 7.86
N VAL A 277 10.94 7.84 7.89
CA VAL A 277 9.67 8.57 8.04
C VAL A 277 8.95 8.60 6.69
N PRO A 278 7.67 8.24 6.62
CA PRO A 278 6.88 8.25 5.37
C PRO A 278 6.37 9.68 5.06
N TRP A 279 7.27 10.57 4.62
CA TRP A 279 6.99 11.99 4.38
C TRP A 279 5.77 12.26 3.49
N PHE A 280 5.50 11.38 2.51
CA PHE A 280 4.36 11.54 1.61
C PHE A 280 3.01 11.49 2.36
N ALA A 281 2.91 10.73 3.47
CA ALA A 281 1.70 10.68 4.27
C ALA A 281 1.46 11.99 5.05
N PHE A 282 2.53 12.63 5.53
CA PHE A 282 2.42 13.95 6.18
C PHE A 282 2.07 15.04 5.17
N ILE A 283 2.64 14.99 3.96
CA ILE A 283 2.30 15.94 2.88
C ILE A 283 0.85 15.74 2.44
N PHE A 284 0.36 14.50 2.34
CA PHE A 284 -1.06 14.21 2.10
C PHE A 284 -1.96 14.94 3.11
N ILE A 285 -1.70 14.80 4.41
CA ILE A 285 -2.46 15.52 5.45
C ILE A 285 -2.34 17.03 5.29
N ALA A 286 -1.14 17.55 5.01
CA ALA A 286 -0.95 18.99 4.77
C ALA A 286 -1.77 19.50 3.60
N ILE A 287 -1.91 18.71 2.51
CA ILE A 287 -2.75 19.06 1.35
C ILE A 287 -4.23 19.01 1.71
N VAL A 288 -4.69 18.03 2.51
CA VAL A 288 -6.08 17.99 3.02
C VAL A 288 -6.40 19.25 3.84
N LEU A 289 -5.48 19.64 4.73
CA LEU A 289 -5.63 20.88 5.52
C LEU A 289 -5.67 22.11 4.63
N LEU A 290 -4.75 22.20 3.65
CA LEU A 290 -4.72 23.29 2.68
C LEU A 290 -6.03 23.38 1.90
N HIS A 291 -6.53 22.27 1.37
CA HIS A 291 -7.79 22.19 0.62
C HIS A 291 -9.01 22.60 1.49
N THR A 292 -8.98 22.28 2.79
CA THR A 292 -10.07 22.61 3.70
C THR A 292 -10.12 24.10 4.05
N TRP A 293 -8.95 24.74 4.25
CA TRP A 293 -8.88 26.11 4.76
C TRP A 293 -8.68 27.18 3.70
N VAL A 294 -8.14 26.82 2.54
CA VAL A 294 -7.91 27.76 1.46
C VAL A 294 -9.00 27.58 0.38
N PRO A 295 -9.87 28.59 0.18
CA PRO A 295 -10.86 28.51 -0.88
C PRO A 295 -10.14 28.46 -2.23
N MET A 296 -10.35 27.38 -2.96
CA MET A 296 -9.77 27.18 -4.30
C MET A 296 -10.83 27.40 -5.36
N THR A 297 -10.40 27.76 -6.58
CA THR A 297 -11.33 27.85 -7.70
C THR A 297 -11.71 26.43 -8.17
N ALA A 298 -12.97 26.23 -8.55
CA ALA A 298 -13.46 24.93 -9.06
C ALA A 298 -12.63 24.41 -10.24
N SER A 299 -12.06 25.31 -11.05
CA SER A 299 -11.17 24.93 -12.15
C SER A 299 -9.86 24.34 -11.65
N PHE A 300 -9.27 24.91 -10.60
CA PHE A 300 -8.04 24.39 -9.99
C PHE A 300 -8.29 23.02 -9.35
N GLU A 301 -9.34 22.86 -8.55
CA GLU A 301 -9.71 21.60 -7.92
C GLU A 301 -9.89 20.50 -8.96
N ARG A 302 -10.67 20.77 -10.03
CA ARG A 302 -10.87 19.83 -11.14
C ARG A 302 -9.53 19.44 -11.78
N SER A 303 -8.63 20.39 -11.99
CA SER A 303 -7.32 20.12 -12.58
C SER A 303 -6.47 19.22 -11.69
N MET A 304 -6.50 19.42 -10.36
CA MET A 304 -5.78 18.60 -9.41
C MET A 304 -6.34 17.18 -9.33
N VAL A 305 -7.67 17.04 -9.37
CA VAL A 305 -8.33 15.73 -9.41
C VAL A 305 -7.98 14.97 -10.70
N ILE A 306 -8.02 15.61 -11.86
CA ILE A 306 -7.63 14.98 -13.14
C ILE A 306 -6.16 14.57 -13.12
N LEU A 307 -5.28 15.43 -12.60
CA LEU A 307 -3.86 15.13 -12.48
C LEU A 307 -3.64 13.92 -11.57
N ASP A 308 -4.33 13.86 -10.44
CA ASP A 308 -4.28 12.73 -9.53
C ASP A 308 -4.74 11.42 -10.19
N ASP A 309 -5.87 11.45 -10.91
CA ASP A 309 -6.38 10.27 -11.62
C ASP A 309 -5.39 9.74 -12.66
N VAL A 310 -4.72 10.62 -13.39
CA VAL A 310 -3.66 10.23 -14.34
C VAL A 310 -2.46 9.64 -13.62
N LEU A 311 -1.97 10.28 -12.56
CA LEU A 311 -0.81 9.81 -11.80
C LEU A 311 -1.09 8.46 -11.11
N LEU A 312 -2.26 8.30 -10.52
CA LEU A 312 -2.69 7.02 -9.93
C LEU A 312 -2.77 5.93 -11.00
N THR A 313 -3.41 6.21 -12.14
CA THR A 313 -3.54 5.23 -13.23
C THR A 313 -2.16 4.83 -13.78
N MET A 314 -1.23 5.79 -13.92
CA MET A 314 0.18 5.51 -14.26
C MET A 314 0.83 4.58 -13.25
N ALA A 315 0.70 4.89 -11.96
CA ALA A 315 1.29 4.09 -10.90
C ALA A 315 0.70 2.67 -10.86
N MET A 316 -0.62 2.53 -11.08
CA MET A 316 -1.30 1.22 -11.13
C MET A 316 -0.87 0.41 -12.34
N PHE A 317 -0.76 1.01 -13.51
CA PHE A 317 -0.25 0.34 -14.71
C PHE A 317 1.19 -0.15 -14.52
N ALA A 318 2.06 0.70 -13.95
CA ALA A 318 3.44 0.34 -13.62
C ALA A 318 3.51 -0.79 -12.57
N LEU A 319 2.65 -0.75 -11.55
CA LEU A 319 2.54 -1.81 -10.56
C LEU A 319 2.15 -3.13 -11.22
N GLY A 320 1.14 -3.10 -12.10
CA GLY A 320 0.73 -4.26 -12.90
C GLY A 320 1.88 -4.84 -13.72
N LEU A 321 2.60 -4.01 -14.49
CA LEU A 321 3.75 -4.42 -15.30
C LEU A 321 4.85 -5.13 -14.49
N THR A 322 5.01 -4.76 -13.22
CA THR A 322 6.02 -5.34 -12.32
C THR A 322 5.50 -6.49 -11.45
N THR A 323 4.22 -6.82 -11.55
CA THR A 323 3.62 -7.93 -10.80
C THR A 323 3.75 -9.24 -11.59
N HIS A 324 4.75 -10.05 -11.23
CA HIS A 324 5.05 -11.29 -11.91
C HIS A 324 4.59 -12.51 -11.11
N LEU A 325 3.98 -13.48 -11.77
CA LEU A 325 3.62 -14.78 -11.19
C LEU A 325 4.84 -15.55 -10.67
N GLY A 326 6.03 -15.26 -11.20
CA GLY A 326 7.29 -15.81 -10.72
C GLY A 326 7.66 -15.43 -9.28
N ALA A 327 7.10 -14.33 -8.73
CA ALA A 327 7.31 -13.93 -7.34
C ALA A 327 6.83 -15.00 -6.35
N ILE A 328 5.80 -15.78 -6.71
CA ILE A 328 5.29 -16.90 -5.92
C ILE A 328 6.37 -17.96 -5.72
N LYS A 329 7.13 -18.27 -6.77
CA LYS A 329 8.21 -19.27 -6.71
C LYS A 329 9.39 -18.79 -5.84
N GLN A 330 9.66 -17.49 -5.80
CA GLN A 330 10.78 -16.91 -5.05
C GLN A 330 10.52 -16.87 -3.54
N ALA A 331 9.27 -16.76 -3.11
CA ALA A 331 8.90 -16.65 -1.71
C ALA A 331 9.16 -17.96 -0.91
N GLY A 332 9.08 -19.13 -1.55
CA GLY A 332 9.20 -20.42 -0.88
C GLY A 332 7.90 -20.82 -0.15
N VAL A 333 7.76 -22.14 0.11
CA VAL A 333 6.49 -22.71 0.60
C VAL A 333 6.10 -22.20 1.99
N LYS A 334 7.02 -22.23 2.96
CA LYS A 334 6.72 -21.86 4.35
C LYS A 334 6.36 -20.37 4.52
N PRO A 335 7.09 -19.40 3.95
CA PRO A 335 6.70 -18.00 3.95
C PRO A 335 5.35 -17.75 3.28
N LEU A 336 5.06 -18.46 2.17
CA LEU A 336 3.75 -18.35 1.50
C LEU A 336 2.62 -18.89 2.37
N ILE A 337 2.80 -20.02 3.06
CA ILE A 337 1.80 -20.53 4.00
C ILE A 337 1.57 -19.53 5.14
N LEU A 338 2.65 -18.94 5.68
CA LEU A 338 2.53 -17.89 6.70
C LEU A 338 1.75 -16.69 6.16
N GLY A 339 2.08 -16.22 4.96
CA GLY A 339 1.34 -15.14 4.27
C GLY A 339 -0.13 -15.47 4.05
N ALA A 340 -0.46 -16.70 3.63
CA ALA A 340 -1.84 -17.16 3.44
C ALA A 340 -2.64 -17.15 4.75
N ILE A 341 -2.04 -17.62 5.84
CA ILE A 341 -2.69 -17.60 7.17
C ILE A 341 -2.90 -16.14 7.62
N MET A 342 -1.92 -15.26 7.41
CA MET A 342 -2.07 -13.85 7.75
C MET A 342 -3.09 -13.15 6.87
N PHE A 343 -3.17 -13.51 5.61
CA PHE A 343 -4.22 -13.02 4.71
C PHE A 343 -5.62 -13.44 5.18
N ALA A 344 -5.79 -14.71 5.54
CA ALA A 344 -7.05 -15.20 6.11
C ALA A 344 -7.37 -14.49 7.45
N TRP A 345 -6.36 -14.25 8.30
CA TRP A 345 -6.51 -13.47 9.53
C TRP A 345 -6.98 -12.03 9.25
N LEU A 346 -6.37 -11.36 8.26
CA LEU A 346 -6.75 -9.99 7.90
C LEU A 346 -8.18 -9.91 7.38
N ILE A 347 -8.64 -10.90 6.62
CA ILE A 347 -10.03 -10.98 6.16
C ILE A 347 -10.97 -11.23 7.34
N VAL A 348 -10.77 -12.30 8.08
CA VAL A 348 -11.72 -12.75 9.12
C VAL A 348 -11.51 -11.97 10.42
N GLY A 349 -10.31 -12.01 10.98
CA GLY A 349 -9.98 -11.33 12.24
C GLY A 349 -10.05 -9.81 12.12
N GLY A 350 -9.53 -9.25 11.00
CA GLY A 350 -9.67 -7.84 10.69
C GLY A 350 -11.13 -7.42 10.50
N GLY A 351 -11.94 -8.26 9.84
CA GLY A 351 -13.38 -8.06 9.72
C GLY A 351 -14.09 -8.03 11.06
N LEU A 352 -13.83 -9.01 11.93
CA LEU A 352 -14.39 -9.08 13.29
C LEU A 352 -14.00 -7.88 14.15
N ILE A 353 -12.74 -7.44 14.08
CA ILE A 353 -12.27 -6.23 14.78
C ILE A 353 -13.06 -5.00 14.32
N ASN A 354 -13.24 -4.84 13.00
CA ASN A 354 -13.97 -3.70 12.45
C ASN A 354 -15.46 -3.74 12.78
N ILE A 355 -16.10 -4.91 12.76
CA ILE A 355 -17.49 -5.08 13.21
C ILE A 355 -17.60 -4.72 14.70
N GLY A 356 -16.68 -5.19 15.54
CA GLY A 356 -16.66 -4.84 16.97
C GLY A 356 -16.51 -3.34 17.21
N ILE A 357 -15.65 -2.64 16.45
CA ILE A 357 -15.49 -1.19 16.55
C ILE A 357 -16.73 -0.46 16.02
N ALA A 358 -17.36 -0.98 14.96
CA ALA A 358 -18.57 -0.38 14.38
C ALA A 358 -19.77 -0.45 15.32
N SER A 359 -19.76 -1.35 16.31
CA SER A 359 -20.80 -1.51 17.32
C SER A 359 -20.62 -0.63 18.57
N LEU A 360 -19.46 0.05 18.71
CA LEU A 360 -19.16 1.00 19.79
C LEU A 360 -19.67 2.41 19.45
#